data_4e93d6c0ffe17dcd26c0c6e696e68934
#
_entry.id   4e93d6c0ffe17dcd26c0c6e696e68934
#
_cell.length_a   1.000
_cell.length_b   1.000
_cell.length_c   1.000
_cell.angle_alpha   90.00
_cell.angle_beta   90.00
_cell.angle_gamma   90.00
#
_symmetry.space_group_name_H-M   'P 1'
#
loop_
_entity.id
_entity.type
_entity.pdbx_description
1 polymer ?
#
loop_
_entity_poly.entity_id
_entity_poly.type
_entity_poly.pdbx_seq_one_letter_code
_entity_poly.pdbx_strand_id
1 'polypeptide(L)'
;MDHFAKPDDELAVAQREGKLHRNFQGYTTQGDCDLLGLGVSSISMIGDTYSQNQKELKAYYGQVETLGHAQWKGCSLNQDDLIRREVIKRLICDFRLNFAAVEQAHGLVFKEYFAEDLKLLQTFIDDGLVRMTEEGLEVVSTGQLLIRNICMCFDVYLRSKARQQQFSRVI
;
A
#
# COMPACT_ATOMS: atom_id res chain seq x y z
N MET A 1 7.82 8.61 -3.47
CA MET A 1 9.02 8.63 -4.33
C MET A 1 8.65 7.83 -5.56
N ASP A 2 8.77 8.43 -6.72
CA ASP A 2 8.48 7.76 -7.99
C ASP A 2 9.79 7.18 -8.52
N HIS A 3 9.72 5.96 -9.08
CA HIS A 3 10.88 5.26 -9.62
C HIS A 3 10.72 5.19 -11.13
N PHE A 4 11.79 5.52 -11.83
CA PHE A 4 11.90 5.35 -13.27
C PHE A 4 12.95 4.26 -13.54
N ALA A 5 12.52 3.18 -14.17
CA ALA A 5 13.37 2.05 -14.51
C ALA A 5 13.44 1.88 -16.03
N LYS A 6 14.57 1.41 -16.53
CA LYS A 6 14.68 1.00 -17.93
C LYS A 6 13.84 -0.26 -18.17
N PRO A 7 13.41 -0.53 -19.42
CA PRO A 7 12.56 -1.69 -19.71
C PRO A 7 13.18 -3.06 -19.35
N ASP A 8 14.50 -3.13 -19.31
CA ASP A 8 15.31 -4.32 -18.97
C ASP A 8 15.74 -4.38 -17.49
N ASP A 9 15.39 -3.36 -16.69
CA ASP A 9 15.64 -3.35 -15.26
C ASP A 9 14.79 -4.43 -14.56
N GLU A 10 15.35 -5.06 -13.51
CA GLU A 10 14.71 -6.15 -12.78
C GLU A 10 13.34 -5.76 -12.20
N LEU A 11 13.17 -4.51 -11.76
CA LEU A 11 11.89 -4.02 -11.23
C LEU A 11 10.86 -3.88 -12.35
N ALA A 12 11.27 -3.41 -13.54
CA ALA A 12 10.40 -3.30 -14.70
C ALA A 12 9.99 -4.68 -15.24
N VAL A 13 10.90 -5.64 -15.21
CA VAL A 13 10.61 -7.04 -15.56
C VAL A 13 9.63 -7.64 -14.54
N ALA A 14 9.91 -7.48 -13.24
CA ALA A 14 9.04 -7.97 -12.17
C ALA A 14 7.61 -7.37 -12.25
N GLN A 15 7.48 -6.09 -12.63
CA GLN A 15 6.18 -5.46 -12.85
C GLN A 15 5.41 -6.14 -13.98
N ARG A 16 6.05 -6.36 -15.12
CA ARG A 16 5.40 -7.05 -16.26
C ARG A 16 4.97 -8.47 -15.94
N GLU A 17 5.74 -9.14 -15.07
CA GLU A 17 5.45 -10.51 -14.60
C GLU A 17 4.48 -10.58 -13.42
N GLY A 18 4.02 -9.45 -12.88
CA GLY A 18 3.15 -9.39 -11.70
C GLY A 18 3.84 -9.83 -10.41
N LYS A 19 5.18 -9.72 -10.36
CA LYS A 19 6.03 -10.10 -9.21
C LYS A 19 6.61 -8.89 -8.49
N LEU A 20 6.23 -7.67 -8.90
CA LEU A 20 6.68 -6.46 -8.23
C LEU A 20 5.99 -6.32 -6.89
N HIS A 21 6.76 -5.94 -5.88
CA HIS A 21 6.30 -5.64 -4.54
C HIS A 21 6.68 -4.23 -4.13
N ARG A 22 6.00 -3.72 -3.13
CA ARG A 22 6.28 -2.42 -2.54
C ARG A 22 6.25 -2.50 -1.02
N ASN A 23 7.25 -1.91 -0.39
CA ASN A 23 7.36 -1.76 1.05
C ASN A 23 7.68 -0.29 1.41
N PHE A 24 8.06 -0.01 2.67
CA PHE A 24 8.39 1.34 3.13
C PHE A 24 9.70 1.90 2.56
N GLN A 25 10.56 1.06 1.99
CA GLN A 25 11.80 1.48 1.32
C GLN A 25 11.59 1.82 -0.17
N GLY A 26 10.56 1.24 -0.79
CA GLY A 26 10.28 1.43 -2.20
C GLY A 26 9.79 0.15 -2.89
N TYR A 27 10.01 0.06 -4.21
CA TYR A 27 9.72 -1.15 -4.96
C TYR A 27 10.83 -2.20 -4.78
N THR A 28 10.44 -3.46 -4.80
CA THR A 28 11.35 -4.59 -4.58
C THR A 28 10.81 -5.85 -5.27
N THR A 29 11.71 -6.76 -5.58
CA THR A 29 11.40 -8.13 -6.02
C THR A 29 11.28 -9.10 -4.85
N GLN A 30 11.64 -8.67 -3.63
CA GLN A 30 11.61 -9.48 -2.40
C GLN A 30 10.28 -9.30 -1.65
N GLY A 31 9.22 -9.90 -2.18
CA GLY A 31 7.85 -9.69 -1.69
C GLY A 31 7.48 -10.42 -0.41
N ASP A 32 8.10 -11.57 -0.19
CA ASP A 32 7.76 -12.48 0.91
C ASP A 32 8.74 -12.38 2.09
N CYS A 33 9.59 -11.33 2.09
CA CYS A 33 10.56 -11.10 3.15
C CYS A 33 10.03 -10.13 4.19
N ASP A 34 10.33 -10.41 5.45
CA ASP A 34 10.20 -9.43 6.52
C ASP A 34 11.18 -8.27 6.29
N LEU A 35 10.75 -7.07 6.67
CA LEU A 35 11.57 -5.87 6.59
C LEU A 35 11.93 -5.39 7.99
N LEU A 36 13.19 -5.47 8.36
CA LEU A 36 13.69 -4.90 9.60
C LEU A 36 14.29 -3.51 9.33
N GLY A 37 13.60 -2.49 9.80
CA GLY A 37 14.02 -1.09 9.68
C GLY A 37 15.05 -0.70 10.73
N LEU A 38 16.26 -0.36 10.32
CA LEU A 38 17.33 0.12 11.19
C LEU A 38 17.44 1.65 11.13
N GLY A 39 17.70 2.26 12.27
CA GLY A 39 17.91 3.69 12.39
C GLY A 39 16.67 4.48 12.84
N VAL A 40 16.86 5.79 12.99
CA VAL A 40 15.84 6.75 13.41
C VAL A 40 14.69 6.78 12.42
N SER A 41 13.46 6.84 12.90
CA SER A 41 12.19 6.87 12.15
C SER A 41 11.92 5.68 11.22
N SER A 42 12.80 4.69 11.12
CA SER A 42 12.63 3.55 10.22
C SER A 42 11.41 2.72 10.60
N ILE A 43 10.82 2.09 9.59
CA ILE A 43 9.63 1.25 9.74
C ILE A 43 9.99 -0.19 9.43
N SER A 44 9.65 -1.09 10.35
CA SER A 44 9.73 -2.54 10.16
C SER A 44 8.37 -3.09 9.78
N MET A 45 8.38 -4.16 8.98
CA MET A 45 7.23 -4.98 8.64
C MET A 45 7.62 -6.44 8.89
N ILE A 46 7.09 -7.03 9.94
CA ILE A 46 7.40 -8.41 10.34
C ILE A 46 6.08 -9.16 10.47
N GLY A 47 5.86 -10.15 9.61
CA GLY A 47 4.59 -10.83 9.52
C GLY A 47 3.43 -9.84 9.30
N ASP A 48 2.47 -9.87 10.22
CA ASP A 48 1.29 -9.00 10.18
C ASP A 48 1.40 -7.78 11.12
N THR A 49 2.63 -7.37 11.43
CA THR A 49 2.90 -6.22 12.29
C THR A 49 3.75 -5.18 11.61
N TYR A 50 3.41 -3.91 11.86
CA TYR A 50 4.28 -2.78 11.56
C TYR A 50 4.78 -2.16 12.85
N SER A 51 6.05 -1.78 12.89
CA SER A 51 6.61 -0.98 13.98
C SER A 51 7.46 0.16 13.44
N GLN A 52 7.53 1.25 14.15
CA GLN A 52 8.34 2.41 13.80
C GLN A 52 9.25 2.80 14.95
N ASN A 53 10.51 3.05 14.64
CA ASN A 53 11.49 3.58 15.59
C ASN A 53 11.21 5.04 15.93
N GLN A 54 11.81 5.52 17.03
CA GLN A 54 11.79 6.91 17.45
C GLN A 54 12.16 7.86 16.29
N LYS A 55 11.45 8.98 16.19
CA LYS A 55 11.64 9.96 15.12
C LYS A 55 12.73 10.98 15.42
N GLU A 56 12.95 11.23 16.71
CA GLU A 56 13.94 12.18 17.20
C GLU A 56 15.25 11.46 17.53
N LEU A 57 16.37 11.95 17.03
CA LEU A 57 17.68 11.31 17.16
C LEU A 57 18.09 11.09 18.62
N LYS A 58 17.85 12.11 19.48
CA LYS A 58 18.16 12.03 20.90
C LYS A 58 17.34 10.93 21.59
N ALA A 59 16.04 10.84 21.30
CA ALA A 59 15.15 9.82 21.83
C ALA A 59 15.53 8.42 21.34
N TYR A 60 15.92 8.32 20.05
CA TYR A 60 16.38 7.07 19.46
C TYR A 60 17.61 6.52 20.18
N TYR A 61 18.67 7.30 20.32
CA TYR A 61 19.90 6.87 20.99
C TYR A 61 19.66 6.58 22.48
N GLY A 62 18.96 7.46 23.19
CA GLY A 62 18.66 7.23 24.60
C GLY A 62 17.88 5.95 24.85
N GLN A 63 16.94 5.60 23.95
CA GLN A 63 16.18 4.36 24.06
C GLN A 63 17.01 3.13 23.69
N VAL A 64 17.84 3.21 22.64
CA VAL A 64 18.76 2.12 22.28
C VAL A 64 19.74 1.82 23.40
N GLU A 65 20.33 2.84 24.02
CA GLU A 65 21.28 2.69 25.13
C GLU A 65 20.63 2.06 26.38
N THR A 66 19.38 2.38 26.67
CA THR A 66 18.69 1.91 27.87
C THR A 66 17.94 0.58 27.68
N LEU A 67 17.36 0.33 26.51
CA LEU A 67 16.47 -0.80 26.26
C LEU A 67 17.01 -1.78 25.19
N GLY A 68 18.06 -1.43 24.48
CA GLY A 68 18.59 -2.22 23.35
C GLY A 68 17.79 -2.11 22.06
N HIS A 69 16.70 -1.33 22.04
CA HIS A 69 15.87 -1.09 20.85
C HIS A 69 15.27 0.33 20.91
N ALA A 70 14.72 0.81 19.78
CA ALA A 70 14.16 2.16 19.72
C ALA A 70 12.73 2.20 19.14
N GLN A 71 11.98 1.10 19.24
CA GLN A 71 10.60 1.05 18.80
C GLN A 71 9.73 2.00 19.62
N TRP A 72 9.04 2.90 18.91
CA TRP A 72 8.17 3.91 19.52
C TRP A 72 6.70 3.55 19.44
N LYS A 73 6.29 3.01 18.32
CA LYS A 73 4.90 2.60 18.07
C LYS A 73 4.85 1.44 17.10
N GLY A 74 3.74 0.74 17.11
CA GLY A 74 3.44 -0.31 16.16
C GLY A 74 1.94 -0.55 16.05
N CYS A 75 1.57 -1.39 15.11
CA CYS A 75 0.22 -1.91 14.97
C CYS A 75 0.28 -3.34 14.44
N SER A 76 -0.66 -4.16 14.92
CA SER A 76 -0.94 -5.46 14.33
C SER A 76 -2.10 -5.30 13.36
N LEU A 77 -1.99 -5.94 12.20
CA LEU A 77 -3.01 -5.92 11.18
C LEU A 77 -4.09 -6.96 11.50
N ASN A 78 -5.34 -6.57 11.34
CA ASN A 78 -6.46 -7.49 11.37
C ASN A 78 -6.72 -8.06 9.96
N GLN A 79 -7.70 -8.95 9.83
CA GLN A 79 -8.01 -9.60 8.55
C GLN A 79 -8.42 -8.59 7.45
N ASP A 80 -9.21 -7.56 7.77
CA ASP A 80 -9.59 -6.51 6.83
C ASP A 80 -8.36 -5.72 6.34
N ASP A 81 -7.42 -5.43 7.25
CA ASP A 81 -6.17 -4.75 6.90
C ASP A 81 -5.33 -5.58 5.92
N LEU A 82 -5.26 -6.90 6.11
CA LEU A 82 -4.52 -7.82 5.24
C LEU A 82 -5.12 -7.85 3.84
N ILE A 83 -6.43 -7.96 3.74
CA ILE A 83 -7.16 -7.95 2.46
C ILE A 83 -6.94 -6.62 1.74
N ARG A 84 -7.10 -5.49 2.43
CA ARG A 84 -6.87 -4.15 1.87
C ARG A 84 -5.43 -3.93 1.47
N ARG A 85 -4.48 -4.40 2.28
CA ARG A 85 -3.04 -4.36 1.95
C ARG A 85 -2.76 -5.05 0.63
N GLU A 86 -3.34 -6.23 0.39
CA GLU A 86 -3.17 -6.94 -0.87
C GLU A 86 -3.77 -6.18 -2.04
N VAL A 87 -5.00 -5.70 -1.93
CA VAL A 87 -5.66 -4.91 -2.98
C VAL A 87 -4.85 -3.66 -3.34
N ILE A 88 -4.44 -2.88 -2.34
CA ILE A 88 -3.62 -1.67 -2.53
C ILE A 88 -2.28 -2.02 -3.16
N LYS A 89 -1.62 -3.10 -2.70
CA LYS A 89 -0.35 -3.57 -3.24
C LYS A 89 -0.46 -3.93 -4.72
N ARG A 90 -1.50 -4.67 -5.11
CA ARG A 90 -1.73 -5.02 -6.51
C ARG A 90 -1.97 -3.80 -7.38
N LEU A 91 -2.83 -2.90 -6.95
CA LEU A 91 -3.09 -1.67 -7.69
C LEU A 91 -1.83 -0.82 -7.88
N ILE A 92 -1.04 -0.62 -6.82
CA ILE A 92 0.13 0.26 -6.90
C ILE A 92 1.33 -0.37 -7.65
N CYS A 93 1.43 -1.71 -7.66
CA CYS A 93 2.52 -2.42 -8.35
C CYS A 93 2.15 -2.80 -9.78
N ASP A 94 0.93 -3.29 -10.00
CA ASP A 94 0.54 -3.93 -11.25
C ASP A 94 -0.41 -3.05 -12.08
N PHE A 95 -0.96 -1.98 -11.50
CA PHE A 95 -1.99 -1.10 -12.09
C PHE A 95 -3.26 -1.85 -12.51
N ARG A 96 -3.45 -3.03 -12.00
CA ARG A 96 -4.61 -3.88 -12.25
C ARG A 96 -4.91 -4.76 -11.05
N LEU A 97 -6.15 -5.17 -10.95
CA LEU A 97 -6.64 -6.05 -9.90
C LEU A 97 -7.62 -7.04 -10.50
N ASN A 98 -7.40 -8.33 -10.29
CA ASN A 98 -8.34 -9.38 -10.65
C ASN A 98 -9.20 -9.72 -9.44
N PHE A 99 -10.53 -9.63 -9.57
CA PHE A 99 -11.45 -9.87 -8.46
C PHE A 99 -11.43 -11.32 -8.02
N ALA A 100 -11.46 -12.25 -8.97
CA ALA A 100 -11.49 -13.69 -8.68
C ALA A 100 -10.25 -14.14 -7.88
N ALA A 101 -9.09 -13.54 -8.14
CA ALA A 101 -7.87 -13.83 -7.39
C ALA A 101 -8.00 -13.42 -5.91
N VAL A 102 -8.56 -12.23 -5.63
CA VAL A 102 -8.80 -11.76 -4.25
C VAL A 102 -9.90 -12.59 -3.58
N GLU A 103 -10.98 -12.89 -4.30
CA GLU A 103 -12.09 -13.70 -3.80
C GLU A 103 -11.63 -15.11 -3.40
N GLN A 104 -10.81 -15.73 -4.24
CA GLN A 104 -10.25 -17.06 -3.98
C GLN A 104 -9.28 -17.04 -2.78
N ALA A 105 -8.44 -16.01 -2.67
CA ALA A 105 -7.46 -15.91 -1.59
C ALA A 105 -8.10 -15.68 -0.22
N HIS A 106 -9.23 -14.95 -0.18
CA HIS A 106 -9.81 -14.49 1.08
C HIS A 106 -11.22 -15.01 1.37
N GLY A 107 -11.83 -15.78 0.46
CA GLY A 107 -13.17 -16.36 0.67
C GLY A 107 -14.29 -15.32 0.77
N LEU A 108 -14.23 -14.26 -0.04
CA LEU A 108 -15.19 -13.16 -0.05
C LEU A 108 -15.76 -12.93 -1.46
N VAL A 109 -16.80 -12.11 -1.57
CA VAL A 109 -17.32 -11.58 -2.84
C VAL A 109 -16.84 -10.13 -2.96
N PHE A 110 -15.95 -9.85 -3.92
CA PHE A 110 -15.21 -8.58 -4.00
C PHE A 110 -16.14 -7.35 -4.06
N LYS A 111 -17.13 -7.38 -4.95
CA LYS A 111 -18.06 -6.25 -5.16
C LYS A 111 -18.93 -5.97 -3.95
N GLU A 112 -19.25 -6.98 -3.16
CA GLU A 112 -20.01 -6.82 -1.91
C GLU A 112 -19.11 -6.29 -0.79
N TYR A 113 -17.94 -6.91 -0.62
CA TYR A 113 -16.98 -6.55 0.44
C TYR A 113 -16.48 -5.09 0.29
N PHE A 114 -16.17 -4.69 -0.93
CA PHE A 114 -15.63 -3.36 -1.26
C PHE A 114 -16.70 -2.39 -1.80
N ALA A 115 -17.98 -2.61 -1.54
CA ALA A 115 -19.07 -1.79 -2.11
C ALA A 115 -18.90 -0.28 -1.83
N GLU A 116 -18.49 0.08 -0.61
CA GLU A 116 -18.27 1.49 -0.24
C GLU A 116 -16.99 2.07 -0.88
N ASP A 117 -15.97 1.24 -1.04
CA ASP A 117 -14.72 1.61 -1.70
C ASP A 117 -14.94 1.88 -3.19
N LEU A 118 -15.74 1.04 -3.83
CA LEU A 118 -16.10 1.17 -5.24
C LEU A 118 -16.94 2.44 -5.50
N LYS A 119 -17.77 2.88 -4.56
CA LYS A 119 -18.47 4.17 -4.67
C LYS A 119 -17.48 5.34 -4.70
N LEU A 120 -16.42 5.30 -3.88
CA LEU A 120 -15.38 6.33 -3.90
C LEU A 120 -14.56 6.28 -5.19
N LEU A 121 -14.35 5.07 -5.74
CA LEU A 121 -13.63 4.87 -6.97
C LEU A 121 -14.39 5.40 -8.20
N GLN A 122 -15.73 5.56 -8.11
CA GLN A 122 -16.57 5.96 -9.23
C GLN A 122 -16.11 7.26 -9.88
N THR A 123 -15.67 8.25 -9.10
CA THR A 123 -15.12 9.51 -9.64
C THR A 123 -13.94 9.26 -10.59
N PHE A 124 -13.03 8.35 -10.23
CA PHE A 124 -11.89 8.01 -11.09
C PHE A 124 -12.30 7.21 -12.33
N ILE A 125 -13.39 6.46 -12.24
CA ILE A 125 -13.98 5.76 -13.40
C ILE A 125 -14.61 6.76 -14.35
N ASP A 126 -15.40 7.70 -13.85
CA ASP A 126 -16.07 8.74 -14.62
C ASP A 126 -15.06 9.67 -15.32
N ASP A 127 -13.93 9.96 -14.67
CA ASP A 127 -12.81 10.71 -15.23
C ASP A 127 -11.96 9.90 -16.23
N GLY A 128 -12.29 8.62 -16.47
CA GLY A 128 -11.56 7.75 -17.38
C GLY A 128 -10.15 7.37 -16.94
N LEU A 129 -9.86 7.44 -15.63
CA LEU A 129 -8.56 7.11 -15.04
C LEU A 129 -8.47 5.64 -14.61
N VAL A 130 -9.63 5.05 -14.33
CA VAL A 130 -9.78 3.63 -13.98
C VAL A 130 -10.86 3.02 -14.87
N ARG A 131 -10.59 1.84 -15.41
CA ARG A 131 -11.57 1.01 -16.10
C ARG A 131 -12.00 -0.12 -15.18
N MET A 132 -13.30 -0.25 -14.96
CA MET A 132 -13.88 -1.39 -14.26
C MET A 132 -14.51 -2.34 -15.25
N THR A 133 -14.22 -3.63 -15.12
CA THR A 133 -14.80 -4.73 -15.89
C THR A 133 -15.51 -5.71 -14.95
N GLU A 134 -16.10 -6.76 -15.50
CA GLU A 134 -16.65 -7.84 -14.68
C GLU A 134 -15.56 -8.61 -13.92
N GLU A 135 -14.36 -8.69 -14.50
CA GLU A 135 -13.23 -9.47 -13.98
C GLU A 135 -12.34 -8.68 -13.02
N GLY A 136 -12.37 -7.33 -13.06
CA GLY A 136 -11.44 -6.55 -12.24
C GLY A 136 -11.39 -5.05 -12.52
N LEU A 137 -10.31 -4.45 -12.04
CA LEU A 137 -9.96 -3.04 -12.22
C LEU A 137 -8.67 -2.91 -13.01
N GLU A 138 -8.62 -1.92 -13.89
CA GLU A 138 -7.42 -1.53 -14.62
C GLU A 138 -7.21 -0.01 -14.51
N VAL A 139 -6.05 0.41 -14.04
CA VAL A 139 -5.66 1.83 -14.01
C VAL A 139 -5.03 2.17 -15.36
N VAL A 140 -5.64 3.06 -16.11
CA VAL A 140 -5.13 3.47 -17.43
C VAL A 140 -3.87 4.33 -17.29
N SER A 141 -3.11 4.50 -18.38
CA SER A 141 -1.81 5.19 -18.34
C SER A 141 -1.86 6.58 -17.71
N THR A 142 -2.92 7.37 -17.97
CA THR A 142 -3.13 8.68 -17.34
C THR A 142 -3.44 8.58 -15.84
N GLY A 143 -4.14 7.52 -15.44
CA GLY A 143 -4.47 7.24 -14.04
C GLY A 143 -3.27 6.80 -13.19
N GLN A 144 -2.21 6.26 -13.82
CA GLN A 144 -1.03 5.79 -13.10
C GLN A 144 -0.32 6.92 -12.33
N LEU A 145 -0.38 8.15 -12.81
CA LEU A 145 0.14 9.31 -12.09
C LEU A 145 -0.63 9.60 -10.80
N LEU A 146 -1.89 9.18 -10.74
CA LEU A 146 -2.78 9.36 -9.59
C LEU A 146 -2.99 8.05 -8.81
N ILE A 147 -2.14 7.05 -9.01
CA ILE A 147 -2.31 5.71 -8.40
C ILE A 147 -2.45 5.78 -6.88
N ARG A 148 -1.77 6.69 -6.21
CA ARG A 148 -1.90 6.86 -4.75
C ARG A 148 -3.30 7.30 -4.35
N ASN A 149 -3.89 8.23 -5.09
CA ASN A 149 -5.25 8.71 -4.83
C ASN A 149 -6.28 7.60 -5.08
N ILE A 150 -6.07 6.80 -6.14
CA ILE A 150 -6.88 5.62 -6.44
C ILE A 150 -6.79 4.59 -5.30
N CYS A 151 -5.57 4.28 -4.82
CA CYS A 151 -5.36 3.37 -3.69
C CYS A 151 -6.00 3.87 -2.38
N MET A 152 -6.07 5.20 -2.16
CA MET A 152 -6.72 5.79 -0.98
C MET A 152 -8.21 5.44 -0.89
N CYS A 153 -8.89 5.10 -1.99
CA CYS A 153 -10.28 4.64 -1.97
C CYS A 153 -10.43 3.38 -1.12
N PHE A 154 -9.41 2.53 -1.06
CA PHE A 154 -9.39 1.27 -0.33
C PHE A 154 -8.83 1.39 1.09
N ASP A 155 -8.40 2.59 1.53
CA ASP A 155 -7.89 2.83 2.89
C ASP A 155 -9.05 3.25 3.83
N VAL A 156 -9.52 2.29 4.63
CA VAL A 156 -10.62 2.52 5.58
C VAL A 156 -10.26 3.53 6.66
N TYR A 157 -8.99 3.65 7.05
CA TYR A 157 -8.55 4.59 8.09
C TYR A 157 -8.58 6.04 7.64
N LEU A 158 -8.38 6.31 6.35
CA LEU A 158 -8.53 7.65 5.79
C LEU A 158 -9.96 8.13 5.85
N ARG A 159 -10.94 7.25 5.65
CA ARG A 159 -12.37 7.58 5.76
C ARG A 159 -12.76 8.01 7.17
N SER A 160 -12.24 7.34 8.18
CA SER A 160 -12.52 7.68 9.59
C SER A 160 -11.83 8.98 10.01
N LYS A 161 -10.68 9.30 9.44
CA LYS A 161 -9.88 10.49 9.72
C LYS A 161 -10.28 11.73 8.88
N ALA A 162 -10.95 11.57 7.76
CA ALA A 162 -11.38 12.66 6.89
C ALA A 162 -12.29 13.68 7.61
N ARG A 163 -12.82 13.33 8.78
CA ARG A 163 -13.51 14.26 9.69
C ARG A 163 -12.59 15.07 10.60
N GLN A 164 -11.28 14.81 10.67
CA GLN A 164 -10.39 15.41 11.70
C GLN A 164 -9.01 15.91 11.26
N GLN A 165 -8.56 15.73 10.02
CA GLN A 165 -7.18 16.13 9.67
C GLN A 165 -7.08 16.90 8.36
N GLN A 166 -6.38 18.04 8.44
CA GLN A 166 -5.81 18.75 7.30
C GLN A 166 -4.67 17.86 6.73
N PHE A 167 -4.88 17.30 5.55
CA PHE A 167 -3.78 16.74 4.77
C PHE A 167 -2.91 17.86 4.21
N SER A 168 -1.59 17.65 4.14
CA SER A 168 -0.76 18.48 3.29
C SER A 168 -1.34 18.42 1.88
N ARG A 169 -1.63 19.56 1.30
CA ARG A 169 -2.17 19.65 -0.06
C ARG A 169 -1.19 18.96 -1.00
N VAL A 170 -1.68 17.96 -1.72
CA VAL A 170 -0.96 17.40 -2.86
C VAL A 170 -1.04 18.46 -3.94
N ILE A 171 0.10 19.08 -4.24
CA ILE A 171 0.26 19.98 -5.40
C ILE A 171 0.51 19.11 -6.61
#